data_3ffd0fc6a2de8d92063a7637e1aeee13
#
_entry.id   3ffd0fc6a2de8d92063a7637e1aeee13
#
_cell.length_a   1.000
_cell.length_b   1.000
_cell.length_c   1.000
_cell.angle_alpha   90.00
_cell.angle_beta   90.00
_cell.angle_gamma   90.00
#
_symmetry.space_group_name_H-M   'P 1'
#
loop_
_entity.id
_entity.type
_entity.pdbx_description
1 polymer ?
#
loop_
_entity_poly.entity_id
_entity_poly.type
_entity_poly.pdbx_seq_one_letter_code
_entity_poly.pdbx_strand_id
1 'polypeptide(L)'
;MKLDLKKLKLREVNEKLQNLDRKQNDRNFTITNPEGNHAVCAGLTEEMNINIKGHVGYYCAGMNQKAQIIIDGNVGTGVAENMMSGKVHVKGNASQSAGATAHGGLLIIDGNASSRCGISMKGIDIVVKGSVGHMSGFMSQSGNMVVCGDAGEALGDSLYETNIYIRGKVKSLGADCVEKKMDKNHIKKLNLLLKEANIKNYKAESFKRYGSARKLYNFKIDNVSSY
;
A
#
# COMPACT_ATOMS: atom_id res chain seq x y z
N MET A 1 -4.80 1.61 24.76
CA MET A 1 -5.40 2.92 25.13
C MET A 1 -6.43 3.34 24.10
N LYS A 2 -7.56 4.01 24.52
CA LYS A 2 -8.58 4.56 23.61
C LYS A 2 -8.38 6.06 23.40
N LEU A 3 -8.39 6.52 22.15
CA LEU A 3 -8.27 7.91 21.71
C LEU A 3 -9.55 8.28 20.92
N ASP A 4 -10.32 9.22 21.42
CA ASP A 4 -11.63 9.58 20.88
C ASP A 4 -11.57 10.95 20.21
N LEU A 5 -11.68 11.01 18.89
CA LEU A 5 -11.58 12.23 18.07
C LEU A 5 -12.79 13.18 18.24
N LYS A 6 -13.86 12.78 18.95
CA LYS A 6 -14.88 13.72 19.45
C LYS A 6 -14.43 14.50 20.67
N LYS A 7 -13.43 14.00 21.41
CA LYS A 7 -12.94 14.59 22.68
C LYS A 7 -11.55 15.20 22.55
N LEU A 8 -10.74 14.68 21.64
CA LEU A 8 -9.35 15.09 21.40
C LEU A 8 -9.24 15.70 20.00
N LYS A 9 -8.44 16.74 19.85
CA LYS A 9 -8.07 17.24 18.54
C LYS A 9 -7.16 16.23 17.84
N LEU A 10 -7.27 16.10 16.52
CA LEU A 10 -6.42 15.20 15.74
C LEU A 10 -4.93 15.44 15.99
N ARG A 11 -4.52 16.70 16.11
CA ARG A 11 -3.12 17.07 16.38
C ARG A 11 -2.64 16.44 17.70
N GLU A 12 -3.43 16.51 18.75
CA GLU A 12 -3.11 15.91 20.06
C GLU A 12 -2.96 14.40 19.98
N VAL A 13 -3.84 13.75 19.17
CA VAL A 13 -3.77 12.30 18.93
C VAL A 13 -2.48 11.95 18.19
N ASN A 14 -2.16 12.64 17.11
CA ASN A 14 -0.93 12.37 16.34
C ASN A 14 0.33 12.67 17.16
N GLU A 15 0.41 13.80 17.86
CA GLU A 15 1.55 14.13 18.73
C GLU A 15 1.76 13.07 19.82
N LYS A 16 0.70 12.54 20.41
CA LYS A 16 0.79 11.47 21.41
C LYS A 16 1.34 10.17 20.83
N LEU A 17 0.95 9.81 19.62
CA LEU A 17 1.44 8.61 18.94
C LEU A 17 2.88 8.80 18.43
N GLN A 18 3.23 9.97 17.91
CA GLN A 18 4.57 10.30 17.41
C GLN A 18 5.61 10.39 18.53
N ASN A 19 5.21 10.89 19.71
CA ASN A 19 6.06 11.03 20.89
C ASN A 19 5.91 9.87 21.88
N LEU A 20 5.57 8.67 21.39
CA LEU A 20 5.41 7.49 22.24
C LEU A 20 6.71 7.17 22.98
N ASP A 21 6.66 7.08 24.31
CA ASP A 21 7.81 6.67 25.10
C ASP A 21 8.22 5.23 24.74
N ARG A 22 9.48 5.05 24.37
CA ARG A 22 10.05 3.74 24.02
C ARG A 22 9.97 2.72 25.16
N LYS A 23 9.87 3.19 26.40
CA LYS A 23 9.71 2.34 27.59
C LYS A 23 8.26 1.96 27.87
N GLN A 24 7.29 2.55 27.14
CA GLN A 24 5.89 2.20 27.32
C GLN A 24 5.61 0.77 26.88
N ASN A 25 5.11 -0.07 27.79
CA ASN A 25 4.81 -1.48 27.54
C ASN A 25 3.54 -1.69 26.69
N ASP A 26 2.47 -0.91 26.96
CA ASP A 26 1.23 -1.01 26.17
C ASP A 26 1.30 -0.09 24.96
N ARG A 27 1.45 -0.71 23.80
CA ARG A 27 1.55 -0.06 22.48
C ARG A 27 0.31 -0.32 21.62
N ASN A 28 -0.82 -0.63 22.27
CA ASN A 28 -2.08 -0.90 21.59
C ASN A 28 -3.03 0.29 21.72
N PHE A 29 -3.46 0.84 20.59
CA PHE A 29 -4.31 2.02 20.53
C PHE A 29 -5.58 1.73 19.73
N THR A 30 -6.68 2.31 20.17
CA THR A 30 -7.94 2.33 19.41
C THR A 30 -8.36 3.78 19.22
N ILE A 31 -8.47 4.21 17.97
CA ILE A 31 -8.97 5.54 17.60
C ILE A 31 -10.44 5.39 17.23
N THR A 32 -11.29 6.19 17.84
CA THR A 32 -12.75 6.19 17.59
C THR A 32 -13.21 7.54 17.05
N ASN A 33 -14.33 7.52 16.31
CA ASN A 33 -14.94 8.70 15.70
C ASN A 33 -13.99 9.52 14.80
N PRO A 34 -13.31 8.88 13.83
CA PRO A 34 -12.40 9.60 12.95
C PRO A 34 -13.15 10.53 11.98
N GLU A 35 -14.40 10.26 11.63
CA GLU A 35 -15.33 11.12 10.87
C GLU A 35 -14.68 11.80 9.64
N GLY A 36 -13.85 11.06 8.90
CA GLY A 36 -13.16 11.55 7.70
C GLY A 36 -11.98 12.48 7.96
N ASN A 37 -11.49 12.59 9.20
CA ASN A 37 -10.29 13.38 9.49
C ASN A 37 -9.10 12.98 8.61
N HIS A 38 -8.34 13.98 8.17
CA HIS A 38 -7.15 13.82 7.32
C HIS A 38 -5.89 13.57 8.15
N ALA A 39 -4.88 12.92 7.59
CA ALA A 39 -3.58 12.68 8.21
C ALA A 39 -3.63 11.96 9.57
N VAL A 40 -4.64 11.12 9.78
CA VAL A 40 -4.73 10.28 10.99
C VAL A 40 -3.56 9.29 10.98
N CYS A 41 -2.80 9.22 12.08
CA CYS A 41 -1.62 8.36 12.23
C CYS A 41 -0.50 8.63 11.20
N ALA A 42 -0.33 9.88 10.75
CA ALA A 42 0.78 10.24 9.88
C ALA A 42 2.11 10.36 10.66
N GLY A 43 3.23 9.98 10.03
CA GLY A 43 4.58 10.18 10.57
C GLY A 43 4.94 9.31 11.78
N LEU A 44 4.36 8.11 11.90
CA LEU A 44 4.66 7.21 13.02
C LEU A 44 5.98 6.48 12.80
N THR A 45 6.89 6.57 13.77
CA THR A 45 8.25 6.00 13.69
C THR A 45 8.45 4.76 14.58
N GLU A 46 7.61 4.55 15.57
CA GLU A 46 7.76 3.49 16.55
C GLU A 46 6.82 2.30 16.27
N GLU A 47 7.18 1.14 16.79
CA GLU A 47 6.32 -0.05 16.74
C GLU A 47 5.11 0.15 17.63
N MET A 48 3.92 0.02 17.08
CA MET A 48 2.64 0.05 17.79
C MET A 48 1.54 -0.59 16.97
N ASN A 49 0.48 -1.01 17.64
CA ASN A 49 -0.73 -1.53 17.01
C ASN A 49 -1.86 -0.50 17.15
N ILE A 50 -2.43 -0.10 16.04
CA ILE A 50 -3.51 0.90 16.02
C ILE A 50 -4.72 0.32 15.30
N ASN A 51 -5.89 0.42 15.93
CA ASN A 51 -7.17 0.11 15.31
C ASN A 51 -7.98 1.40 15.20
N ILE A 52 -8.30 1.82 13.97
CA ILE A 52 -9.12 3.00 13.68
C ILE A 52 -10.54 2.54 13.37
N LYS A 53 -11.50 2.96 14.17
CA LYS A 53 -12.91 2.57 14.06
C LYS A 53 -13.71 3.60 13.26
N GLY A 54 -13.74 3.44 11.94
CA GLY A 54 -14.50 4.29 11.02
C GLY A 54 -13.68 4.78 9.83
N HIS A 55 -14.31 5.63 9.02
CA HIS A 55 -13.73 6.19 7.80
C HIS A 55 -12.73 7.31 8.11
N VAL A 56 -11.65 7.37 7.34
CA VAL A 56 -10.63 8.43 7.43
C VAL A 56 -10.46 9.16 6.10
N GLY A 57 -9.97 10.39 6.18
CA GLY A 57 -9.70 11.23 5.02
C GLY A 57 -8.34 11.00 4.39
N TYR A 58 -7.73 12.07 3.86
CA TYR A 58 -6.48 12.02 3.10
C TYR A 58 -5.27 11.71 3.97
N TYR A 59 -4.25 11.06 3.39
CA TYR A 59 -2.93 10.84 3.99
C TYR A 59 -2.95 10.06 5.31
N CYS A 60 -3.96 9.23 5.54
CA CYS A 60 -3.96 8.33 6.70
C CYS A 60 -2.76 7.39 6.63
N ALA A 61 -2.06 7.21 7.74
CA ALA A 61 -0.85 6.39 7.84
C ALA A 61 0.29 6.82 6.89
N GLY A 62 0.27 8.05 6.39
CA GLY A 62 1.37 8.58 5.58
C GLY A 62 2.70 8.57 6.35
N MET A 63 3.82 8.27 5.66
CA MET A 63 5.18 8.21 6.24
C MET A 63 5.32 7.22 7.42
N ASN A 64 4.43 6.22 7.53
CA ASN A 64 4.53 5.21 8.57
C ASN A 64 5.83 4.41 8.43
N GLN A 65 6.56 4.21 9.55
CA GLN A 65 7.81 3.44 9.53
C GLN A 65 7.64 2.04 10.12
N LYS A 66 6.93 1.87 11.24
CA LYS A 66 6.91 0.57 11.93
C LYS A 66 5.53 0.14 12.43
N ALA A 67 4.58 1.07 12.50
CA ALA A 67 3.28 0.76 13.09
C ALA A 67 2.47 -0.24 12.26
N GLN A 68 1.66 -1.04 12.97
CA GLN A 68 0.63 -1.92 12.43
C GLN A 68 -0.71 -1.19 12.57
N ILE A 69 -1.31 -0.77 11.45
CA ILE A 69 -2.51 0.06 11.46
C ILE A 69 -3.65 -0.68 10.75
N ILE A 70 -4.76 -0.89 11.46
CA ILE A 70 -5.98 -1.45 10.89
C ILE A 70 -7.03 -0.34 10.84
N ILE A 71 -7.70 -0.18 9.70
CA ILE A 71 -8.73 0.82 9.50
C ILE A 71 -10.04 0.10 9.17
N ASP A 72 -10.98 0.13 10.12
CA ASP A 72 -12.30 -0.47 9.98
C ASP A 72 -13.25 0.47 9.21
N GLY A 73 -12.87 0.84 8.00
CA GLY A 73 -13.61 1.77 7.15
C GLY A 73 -12.94 2.04 5.81
N ASN A 74 -13.49 2.99 5.09
CA ASN A 74 -12.91 3.50 3.84
C ASN A 74 -11.84 4.55 4.13
N VAL A 75 -10.94 4.75 3.19
CA VAL A 75 -9.86 5.74 3.30
C VAL A 75 -9.85 6.71 2.13
N GLY A 76 -9.47 7.96 2.40
CA GLY A 76 -9.31 9.00 1.41
C GLY A 76 -8.04 8.82 0.56
N THR A 77 -7.71 9.86 -0.21
CA THR A 77 -6.54 9.89 -1.09
C THR A 77 -5.23 9.76 -0.31
N GLY A 78 -4.26 9.00 -0.86
CA GLY A 78 -2.91 8.93 -0.33
C GLY A 78 -2.78 8.14 0.98
N VAL A 79 -3.61 7.10 1.21
CA VAL A 79 -3.38 6.20 2.34
C VAL A 79 -2.00 5.54 2.19
N ALA A 80 -1.23 5.48 3.28
CA ALA A 80 0.13 4.93 3.32
C ALA A 80 1.11 5.59 2.33
N GLU A 81 0.85 6.84 1.93
CA GLU A 81 1.78 7.60 1.08
C GLU A 81 3.13 7.78 1.77
N ASN A 82 4.24 7.59 1.02
CA ASN A 82 5.61 7.61 1.55
C ASN A 82 5.86 6.63 2.72
N MET A 83 5.08 5.57 2.85
CA MET A 83 5.30 4.55 3.87
C MET A 83 6.68 3.92 3.71
N MET A 84 7.43 3.78 4.81
CA MET A 84 8.77 3.22 4.81
C MET A 84 8.80 1.75 5.18
N SER A 85 7.97 1.33 6.13
CA SER A 85 7.79 -0.06 6.57
C SER A 85 6.55 -0.21 7.45
N GLY A 86 6.36 -1.38 8.09
CA GLY A 86 5.18 -1.70 8.88
C GLY A 86 4.03 -2.26 8.04
N LYS A 87 2.81 -2.16 8.54
CA LYS A 87 1.62 -2.72 7.86
C LYS A 87 0.42 -1.82 8.00
N VAL A 88 -0.26 -1.55 6.89
CA VAL A 88 -1.54 -0.83 6.87
C VAL A 88 -2.59 -1.74 6.26
N HIS A 89 -3.70 -1.96 6.96
CA HIS A 89 -4.80 -2.81 6.50
C HIS A 89 -6.11 -2.02 6.50
N VAL A 90 -6.61 -1.71 5.32
CA VAL A 90 -7.89 -1.04 5.07
C VAL A 90 -8.97 -2.10 4.87
N LYS A 91 -9.97 -2.13 5.74
CA LYS A 91 -11.10 -3.08 5.64
C LYS A 91 -12.15 -2.69 4.60
N GLY A 92 -12.15 -1.44 4.19
CA GLY A 92 -13.03 -0.91 3.16
C GLY A 92 -12.31 -0.63 1.83
N ASN A 93 -12.76 0.40 1.14
CA ASN A 93 -12.18 0.88 -0.12
C ASN A 93 -11.15 1.98 0.13
N ALA A 94 -10.21 2.12 -0.78
CA ALA A 94 -9.28 3.22 -0.83
C ALA A 94 -9.57 4.14 -2.03
N SER A 95 -9.43 5.44 -1.80
CA SER A 95 -9.51 6.46 -2.85
C SER A 95 -8.23 6.47 -3.69
N GLN A 96 -7.95 7.57 -4.38
CA GLN A 96 -6.81 7.69 -5.30
C GLN A 96 -5.46 7.58 -4.59
N SER A 97 -4.44 7.16 -5.33
CA SER A 97 -3.03 7.21 -4.93
C SER A 97 -2.70 6.43 -3.65
N ALA A 98 -3.43 5.33 -3.39
CA ALA A 98 -3.11 4.45 -2.27
C ALA A 98 -1.69 3.88 -2.42
N GLY A 99 -0.85 3.99 -1.39
CA GLY A 99 0.55 3.53 -1.40
C GLY A 99 1.47 4.34 -2.32
N ALA A 100 1.09 5.57 -2.68
CA ALA A 100 1.92 6.43 -3.53
C ALA A 100 3.32 6.62 -2.95
N THR A 101 4.35 6.54 -3.80
CA THR A 101 5.77 6.78 -3.44
C THR A 101 6.30 5.97 -2.26
N ALA A 102 5.58 4.96 -1.78
CA ALA A 102 5.96 4.18 -0.61
C ALA A 102 7.16 3.27 -0.89
N HIS A 103 8.09 3.22 0.06
CA HIS A 103 9.39 2.57 -0.07
C HIS A 103 9.38 1.13 0.45
N GLY A 104 8.48 0.77 1.34
CA GLY A 104 8.44 -0.57 1.92
C GLY A 104 7.21 -0.82 2.79
N GLY A 105 7.18 -2.01 3.39
CA GLY A 105 6.06 -2.47 4.19
C GLY A 105 4.96 -3.13 3.36
N LEU A 106 3.78 -3.29 3.95
CA LEU A 106 2.64 -3.95 3.33
C LEU A 106 1.36 -3.14 3.49
N LEU A 107 0.74 -2.78 2.36
CA LEU A 107 -0.61 -2.18 2.31
C LEU A 107 -1.61 -3.24 1.83
N ILE A 108 -2.63 -3.54 2.63
CA ILE A 108 -3.74 -4.42 2.25
C ILE A 108 -5.02 -3.59 2.17
N ILE A 109 -5.78 -3.77 1.10
CA ILE A 109 -7.09 -3.14 0.89
C ILE A 109 -8.10 -4.26 0.62
N ASP A 110 -9.08 -4.44 1.52
CA ASP A 110 -10.08 -5.51 1.39
C ASP A 110 -11.09 -5.21 0.27
N GLY A 111 -11.38 -3.94 0.03
CA GLY A 111 -12.23 -3.47 -1.07
C GLY A 111 -11.46 -3.14 -2.35
N ASN A 112 -11.96 -2.13 -3.06
CA ASN A 112 -11.35 -1.58 -4.27
C ASN A 112 -10.37 -0.45 -3.94
N ALA A 113 -9.37 -0.25 -4.81
CA ALA A 113 -8.59 0.97 -4.85
C ALA A 113 -8.92 1.75 -6.13
N SER A 114 -8.94 3.08 -6.01
CA SER A 114 -9.25 3.95 -7.13
C SER A 114 -8.03 4.14 -8.06
N SER A 115 -8.03 5.19 -8.86
CA SER A 115 -6.95 5.51 -9.80
C SER A 115 -5.61 5.75 -9.10
N ARG A 116 -4.53 5.48 -9.83
CA ARG A 116 -3.14 5.71 -9.40
C ARG A 116 -2.74 4.97 -8.11
N CYS A 117 -3.37 3.81 -7.83
CA CYS A 117 -2.89 2.93 -6.76
C CYS A 117 -1.44 2.53 -7.04
N GLY A 118 -0.54 2.71 -6.08
CA GLY A 118 0.90 2.42 -6.23
C GLY A 118 1.65 3.34 -7.20
N ILE A 119 1.12 4.56 -7.48
CA ILE A 119 1.87 5.53 -8.28
C ILE A 119 3.26 5.76 -7.67
N SER A 120 4.29 5.68 -8.51
CA SER A 120 5.71 5.91 -8.14
C SER A 120 6.17 5.11 -6.91
N MET A 121 5.53 3.97 -6.60
CA MET A 121 5.97 3.11 -5.49
C MET A 121 7.42 2.66 -5.67
N LYS A 122 8.16 2.55 -4.56
CA LYS A 122 9.62 2.34 -4.54
C LYS A 122 10.05 1.11 -3.74
N GLY A 123 9.16 0.14 -3.54
CA GLY A 123 9.48 -1.10 -2.83
C GLY A 123 8.37 -1.65 -1.94
N ILE A 124 7.30 -0.92 -1.71
CA ILE A 124 6.13 -1.40 -0.96
C ILE A 124 5.49 -2.61 -1.64
N ASP A 125 4.92 -3.51 -0.84
CA ASP A 125 3.99 -4.53 -1.29
C ASP A 125 2.54 -4.03 -1.11
N ILE A 126 1.74 -4.07 -2.16
CA ILE A 126 0.32 -3.66 -2.14
C ILE A 126 -0.54 -4.87 -2.51
N VAL A 127 -1.55 -5.19 -1.71
CA VAL A 127 -2.54 -6.22 -2.02
C VAL A 127 -3.94 -5.61 -2.00
N VAL A 128 -4.61 -5.61 -3.15
CA VAL A 128 -6.00 -5.16 -3.31
C VAL A 128 -6.87 -6.39 -3.57
N LYS A 129 -7.81 -6.69 -2.66
CA LYS A 129 -8.71 -7.85 -2.83
C LYS A 129 -9.80 -7.59 -3.88
N GLY A 130 -10.16 -6.34 -4.10
CA GLY A 130 -11.03 -5.90 -5.18
C GLY A 130 -10.26 -5.48 -6.44
N SER A 131 -10.78 -4.50 -7.14
CA SER A 131 -10.26 -3.95 -8.39
C SER A 131 -9.49 -2.65 -8.18
N VAL A 132 -8.68 -2.26 -9.17
CA VAL A 132 -7.95 -0.99 -9.20
C VAL A 132 -8.37 -0.13 -10.38
N GLY A 133 -8.28 1.19 -10.19
CA GLY A 133 -8.68 2.17 -11.21
C GLY A 133 -7.59 2.48 -12.24
N HIS A 134 -7.85 3.53 -13.01
CA HIS A 134 -7.00 4.08 -14.07
C HIS A 134 -5.58 4.39 -13.59
N MET A 135 -4.57 4.10 -14.44
CA MET A 135 -3.15 4.40 -14.20
C MET A 135 -2.58 3.81 -12.89
N SER A 136 -3.11 2.69 -12.41
CA SER A 136 -2.51 2.02 -11.26
C SER A 136 -1.12 1.49 -11.62
N GLY A 137 -0.14 1.68 -10.72
CA GLY A 137 1.28 1.37 -10.97
C GLY A 137 2.00 2.36 -11.90
N PHE A 138 1.44 3.57 -12.12
CA PHE A 138 2.07 4.60 -12.95
C PHE A 138 3.45 4.99 -12.39
N MET A 139 4.48 4.96 -13.27
CA MET A 139 5.89 5.27 -12.93
C MET A 139 6.41 4.50 -11.70
N SER A 140 5.82 3.33 -11.40
CA SER A 140 6.26 2.52 -10.26
C SER A 140 7.67 1.95 -10.48
N GLN A 141 8.54 2.10 -9.47
CA GLN A 141 9.97 1.81 -9.59
C GLN A 141 10.29 0.37 -9.15
N SER A 142 9.81 -0.06 -8.00
CA SER A 142 10.04 -1.40 -7.47
C SER A 142 8.91 -1.82 -6.50
N GLY A 143 8.92 -3.09 -6.09
CA GLY A 143 7.91 -3.66 -5.21
C GLY A 143 6.91 -4.55 -5.96
N ASN A 144 5.83 -4.92 -5.28
CA ASN A 144 4.82 -5.82 -5.84
C ASN A 144 3.41 -5.27 -5.62
N MET A 145 2.57 -5.34 -6.65
CA MET A 145 1.14 -5.03 -6.56
C MET A 145 0.34 -6.27 -6.92
N VAL A 146 -0.53 -6.74 -6.03
CA VAL A 146 -1.42 -7.87 -6.24
C VAL A 146 -2.85 -7.37 -6.26
N VAL A 147 -3.59 -7.67 -7.33
CA VAL A 147 -5.00 -7.27 -7.52
C VAL A 147 -5.82 -8.52 -7.79
N CYS A 148 -6.78 -8.82 -6.91
CA CYS A 148 -7.64 -9.99 -7.07
C CYS A 148 -8.83 -9.75 -8.01
N GLY A 149 -9.22 -8.50 -8.22
CA GLY A 149 -10.23 -8.07 -9.19
C GLY A 149 -9.63 -7.62 -10.52
N ASP A 150 -10.28 -6.66 -11.15
CA ASP A 150 -9.94 -6.10 -12.45
C ASP A 150 -9.01 -4.87 -12.32
N ALA A 151 -8.31 -4.55 -13.40
CA ALA A 151 -7.54 -3.31 -13.52
C ALA A 151 -8.12 -2.40 -14.61
N GLY A 152 -8.17 -1.10 -14.30
CA GLY A 152 -8.63 -0.05 -15.21
C GLY A 152 -7.69 0.19 -16.39
N GLU A 153 -7.85 1.34 -17.06
CA GLU A 153 -7.03 1.75 -18.21
C GLU A 153 -5.60 2.13 -17.78
N ALA A 154 -4.68 2.00 -18.74
CA ALA A 154 -3.28 2.40 -18.61
C ALA A 154 -2.57 1.79 -17.38
N LEU A 155 -2.80 0.49 -17.12
CA LEU A 155 -2.12 -0.22 -16.04
C LEU A 155 -0.61 -0.21 -16.26
N GLY A 156 0.15 0.18 -15.22
CA GLY A 156 1.61 0.10 -15.20
C GLY A 156 2.30 1.02 -16.20
N ASP A 157 1.66 2.13 -16.59
CA ASP A 157 2.26 3.08 -17.52
C ASP A 157 3.64 3.53 -17.00
N SER A 158 4.66 3.44 -17.87
CA SER A 158 6.05 3.86 -17.57
C SER A 158 6.65 3.18 -16.32
N LEU A 159 6.25 1.97 -16.00
CA LEU A 159 6.79 1.24 -14.84
C LEU A 159 8.24 0.76 -15.08
N TYR A 160 8.97 0.56 -13.99
CA TYR A 160 10.36 0.05 -14.00
C TYR A 160 10.42 -1.43 -13.54
N GLU A 161 10.88 -1.70 -12.31
CA GLU A 161 11.10 -3.06 -11.81
C GLU A 161 9.93 -3.62 -10.98
N THR A 162 8.83 -2.89 -10.91
CA THR A 162 7.63 -3.34 -10.20
C THR A 162 7.04 -4.57 -10.87
N ASN A 163 6.60 -5.53 -10.05
CA ASN A 163 5.78 -6.65 -10.50
C ASN A 163 4.32 -6.38 -10.18
N ILE A 164 3.46 -6.42 -11.18
CA ILE A 164 2.01 -6.29 -11.01
C ILE A 164 1.37 -7.65 -11.32
N TYR A 165 0.59 -8.19 -10.38
CA TYR A 165 -0.12 -9.46 -10.52
C TYR A 165 -1.62 -9.19 -10.53
N ILE A 166 -2.30 -9.53 -11.63
CA ILE A 166 -3.74 -9.31 -11.81
C ILE A 166 -4.43 -10.65 -12.02
N ARG A 167 -5.48 -10.93 -11.26
CA ARG A 167 -6.31 -12.12 -11.44
C ARG A 167 -7.46 -11.88 -12.41
N GLY A 168 -8.05 -10.70 -12.38
CA GLY A 168 -9.17 -10.31 -13.22
C GLY A 168 -8.76 -9.83 -14.62
N LYS A 169 -9.61 -9.05 -15.23
CA LYS A 169 -9.39 -8.45 -16.55
C LYS A 169 -8.59 -7.16 -16.44
N VAL A 170 -7.75 -6.89 -17.43
CA VAL A 170 -7.03 -5.61 -17.59
C VAL A 170 -7.68 -4.87 -18.76
N LYS A 171 -8.18 -3.65 -18.51
CA LYS A 171 -8.87 -2.86 -19.56
C LYS A 171 -7.91 -2.39 -20.65
N SER A 172 -6.75 -1.85 -20.26
CA SER A 172 -5.63 -1.57 -21.16
C SER A 172 -4.32 -1.47 -20.39
N LEU A 173 -3.21 -1.74 -21.06
CA LEU A 173 -1.87 -1.52 -20.54
C LEU A 173 -1.41 -0.09 -20.85
N GLY A 174 -0.62 0.49 -19.95
CA GLY A 174 0.07 1.75 -20.19
C GLY A 174 1.32 1.58 -21.03
N ALA A 175 2.01 2.69 -21.31
CA ALA A 175 3.25 2.68 -22.07
C ALA A 175 4.30 1.79 -21.39
N ASP A 176 5.02 0.99 -22.18
CA ASP A 176 6.07 0.08 -21.75
C ASP A 176 5.65 -1.04 -20.77
N CYS A 177 4.37 -1.22 -20.51
CA CYS A 177 3.85 -2.31 -19.69
C CYS A 177 3.45 -3.51 -20.57
N VAL A 178 3.93 -4.70 -20.24
CA VAL A 178 3.60 -5.95 -20.96
C VAL A 178 3.32 -7.10 -20.02
N GLU A 179 2.54 -8.09 -20.49
CA GLU A 179 2.39 -9.36 -19.77
C GLU A 179 3.71 -10.13 -19.80
N LYS A 180 4.13 -10.69 -18.68
CA LYS A 180 5.38 -11.44 -18.53
C LYS A 180 5.14 -12.81 -17.89
N LYS A 181 5.97 -13.77 -18.21
CA LYS A 181 5.96 -15.10 -17.59
C LYS A 181 6.34 -14.98 -16.10
N MET A 182 5.71 -15.79 -15.27
CA MET A 182 6.10 -15.98 -13.87
C MET A 182 7.13 -17.10 -13.77
N ASP A 183 8.20 -16.87 -13.02
CA ASP A 183 9.13 -17.90 -12.55
C ASP A 183 8.80 -18.35 -11.12
N LYS A 184 9.58 -19.27 -10.58
CA LYS A 184 9.41 -19.82 -9.21
C LYS A 184 9.47 -18.75 -8.13
N ASN A 185 10.29 -17.69 -8.32
CA ASN A 185 10.42 -16.61 -7.34
C ASN A 185 9.18 -15.72 -7.33
N HIS A 186 8.63 -15.40 -8.51
CA HIS A 186 7.37 -14.66 -8.64
C HIS A 186 6.21 -15.42 -7.97
N ILE A 187 6.09 -16.72 -8.21
CA ILE A 187 5.06 -17.58 -7.60
C ILE A 187 5.22 -17.62 -6.08
N LYS A 188 6.46 -17.80 -5.58
CA LYS A 188 6.74 -17.79 -4.14
C LYS A 188 6.37 -16.47 -3.49
N LYS A 189 6.74 -15.34 -4.10
CA LYS A 189 6.41 -13.99 -3.59
C LYS A 189 4.91 -13.75 -3.59
N LEU A 190 4.22 -14.08 -4.67
CA LEU A 190 2.77 -13.94 -4.78
C LEU A 190 2.03 -14.78 -3.71
N ASN A 191 2.41 -16.05 -3.53
CA ASN A 191 1.83 -16.90 -2.49
C ASN A 191 2.05 -16.33 -1.08
N LEU A 192 3.22 -15.74 -0.80
CA LEU A 192 3.48 -15.06 0.46
C LEU A 192 2.50 -13.89 0.67
N LEU A 193 2.32 -13.04 -0.35
CA LEU A 193 1.44 -11.87 -0.28
C LEU A 193 -0.04 -12.27 -0.13
N LEU A 194 -0.49 -13.31 -0.82
CA LEU A 194 -1.83 -13.86 -0.66
C LEU A 194 -2.04 -14.37 0.78
N LYS A 195 -1.06 -15.06 1.36
CA LYS A 195 -1.09 -15.53 2.75
C LYS A 195 -1.16 -14.36 3.73
N GLU A 196 -0.30 -13.33 3.57
CA GLU A 196 -0.28 -12.13 4.42
C GLU A 196 -1.59 -11.34 4.39
N ALA A 197 -2.27 -11.33 3.24
CA ALA A 197 -3.59 -10.74 3.08
C ALA A 197 -4.75 -11.67 3.50
N ASN A 198 -4.45 -12.87 4.02
CA ASN A 198 -5.44 -13.90 4.38
C ASN A 198 -6.37 -14.27 3.21
N ILE A 199 -5.81 -14.39 2.00
CA ILE A 199 -6.52 -14.84 0.79
C ILE A 199 -6.24 -16.32 0.61
N LYS A 200 -7.27 -17.18 0.84
CA LYS A 200 -7.15 -18.65 0.80
C LYS A 200 -7.79 -19.29 -0.44
N ASN A 201 -8.63 -18.55 -1.13
CA ASN A 201 -9.47 -19.03 -2.24
C ASN A 201 -8.84 -18.84 -3.63
N TYR A 202 -7.65 -18.25 -3.73
CA TYR A 202 -6.95 -18.07 -4.99
C TYR A 202 -5.56 -18.71 -4.93
N LYS A 203 -5.16 -19.29 -6.06
CA LYS A 203 -3.82 -19.85 -6.29
C LYS A 203 -3.02 -18.88 -7.15
N ALA A 204 -1.68 -18.86 -7.02
CA ALA A 204 -0.80 -17.98 -7.79
C ALA A 204 -0.97 -18.15 -9.31
N GLU A 205 -1.25 -19.37 -9.76
CA GLU A 205 -1.45 -19.72 -11.17
C GLU A 205 -2.68 -19.05 -11.80
N SER A 206 -3.60 -18.53 -10.99
CA SER A 206 -4.77 -17.78 -11.47
C SER A 206 -4.48 -16.31 -11.77
N PHE A 207 -3.25 -15.86 -11.53
CA PHE A 207 -2.82 -14.49 -11.79
C PHE A 207 -1.92 -14.41 -13.02
N LYS A 208 -2.02 -13.31 -13.75
CA LYS A 208 -1.07 -12.90 -14.78
C LYS A 208 -0.12 -11.85 -14.21
N ARG A 209 1.14 -11.91 -14.59
CA ARG A 209 2.15 -10.93 -14.19
C ARG A 209 2.38 -9.91 -15.30
N TYR A 210 2.48 -8.65 -14.92
CA TYR A 210 2.84 -7.53 -15.78
C TYR A 210 4.11 -6.85 -15.26
N GLY A 211 4.91 -6.33 -16.19
CA GLY A 211 6.16 -5.66 -15.88
C GLY A 211 6.68 -4.89 -17.08
N SER A 212 7.81 -4.20 -16.93
CA SER A 212 8.37 -3.33 -17.96
C SER A 212 8.80 -4.11 -19.23
N ALA A 213 8.44 -3.60 -20.40
CA ALA A 213 8.94 -4.05 -21.69
C ALA A 213 10.40 -3.67 -21.91
N ARG A 214 10.92 -2.67 -21.20
CA ARG A 214 12.29 -2.18 -21.36
C ARG A 214 13.28 -3.20 -20.84
N LYS A 215 14.45 -3.26 -21.45
CA LYS A 215 15.65 -3.79 -20.83
C LYS A 215 16.04 -2.72 -19.79
N LEU A 216 15.64 -2.94 -18.57
CA LEU A 216 16.03 -2.08 -17.47
C LEU A 216 17.56 -2.10 -17.40
N TYR A 217 18.16 -0.93 -17.24
CA TYR A 217 19.59 -0.82 -17.09
C TYR A 217 19.98 -1.72 -15.92
N ASN A 218 20.85 -2.72 -16.18
CA ASN A 218 21.66 -3.24 -15.11
C ASN A 218 22.48 -2.04 -14.61
N PHE A 219 22.01 -1.42 -13.55
CA PHE A 219 22.84 -0.51 -12.79
C PHE A 219 23.95 -1.31 -12.12
N LYS A 220 24.91 -1.81 -12.90
CA LYS A 220 26.27 -1.91 -12.41
C LYS A 220 26.71 -0.47 -12.21
N ILE A 221 26.34 0.07 -11.08
CA ILE A 221 26.75 1.41 -10.71
C ILE A 221 28.19 1.27 -10.25
N ASP A 222 29.13 1.46 -11.16
CA ASP A 222 30.54 1.64 -10.81
C ASP A 222 30.74 2.91 -9.96
N ASN A 223 29.68 3.71 -9.77
CA ASN A 223 29.68 5.01 -9.06
C ASN A 223 28.60 5.10 -7.97
N VAL A 224 28.28 4.05 -7.23
CA VAL A 224 27.30 4.08 -6.11
C VAL A 224 27.65 5.17 -5.08
N SER A 225 28.91 5.55 -4.94
CA SER A 225 29.39 6.59 -4.03
C SER A 225 29.14 8.04 -4.51
N SER A 226 28.61 8.22 -5.71
CA SER A 226 28.38 9.56 -6.31
C SER A 226 26.91 10.04 -6.20
N TYR A 227 26.03 9.26 -5.49
CA TYR A 227 24.61 9.61 -5.30
C TYR A 227 24.22 9.57 -3.84
#